data_9ea94897f0cecfe77199268637c443b2
#
_entry.id   9ea94897f0cecfe77199268637c443b2
#
_cell.length_a   1.000
_cell.length_b   1.000
_cell.length_c   1.000
_cell.angle_alpha   90.00
_cell.angle_beta   90.00
_cell.angle_gamma   90.00
#
_symmetry.space_group_name_H-M   'P 1'
#
loop_
_entity.id
_entity.type
_entity.pdbx_description
1 polymer ?
#
loop_
_entity_poly.entity_id
_entity_poly.type
_entity_poly.pdbx_seq_one_letter_code
_entity_poly.pdbx_strand_id
1 'polypeptide(L)'
;MGFDDREGSSSSSGLDAAALLPRHGGTGKARLSSQPKTFANVFIAVVGSGVLGLPYTFSRTGWAAGSILLLAVAALTYHCMMLLVASRHRLADEHPKIASFGDLGAAVYGAAGRHTVDAMLVLSQASFCIGYLLFIANTLAHLYPIGGASASSPLLTAKALFIWAMLPFQLGLNSIKTLTLLAPLSIFADVVDLGAMGVVLGQDAATWLAEKPPVFAFGGPAEILYGLGVAVYAFEGIGMVLPLEAEAADKRKFGGTLGLSMAFIAVMYGLFGAMGYLAFGASTRDIITTNLGAGWLSVTVQLGLCINLFFTMPVMMNPVYEVAERLLHGKRYAWWLRWILVVFVGLMAMLVPNFADFLSLVGSSVCVLLGFVLPAAFHLKVMGADIGWPGLVSDVAIIGVGLALSLSGTWTSLAQMISGSPNS
;
A
#
# COMPACT_ATOMS: atom_id res chain seq x y z
N MET A 1 -18.08 -24.32 51.78
CA MET A 1 -16.95 -23.41 51.49
C MET A 1 -16.31 -23.93 50.21
N GLY A 2 -16.79 -23.45 49.07
CA GLY A 2 -16.29 -23.81 47.75
C GLY A 2 -15.49 -22.63 47.22
N PHE A 3 -14.25 -22.87 46.83
CA PHE A 3 -13.44 -21.93 46.10
C PHE A 3 -13.68 -22.18 44.60
N ASP A 4 -14.16 -21.18 43.95
CA ASP A 4 -14.43 -21.13 42.52
C ASP A 4 -13.14 -20.63 41.82
N ASP A 5 -12.39 -21.55 41.23
CA ASP A 5 -11.23 -21.23 40.38
C ASP A 5 -11.72 -20.75 39.02
N ARG A 6 -11.79 -19.43 38.84
CA ARG A 6 -11.94 -18.81 37.52
C ARG A 6 -10.58 -18.76 36.82
N GLU A 7 -10.33 -19.77 35.99
CA GLU A 7 -9.29 -19.70 34.98
C GLU A 7 -9.55 -18.52 34.03
N GLY A 8 -8.67 -17.53 34.09
CA GLY A 8 -8.64 -16.42 33.15
C GLY A 8 -8.19 -16.89 31.77
N SER A 9 -9.12 -17.01 30.85
CA SER A 9 -8.80 -17.22 29.45
C SER A 9 -8.07 -15.99 28.90
N SER A 10 -6.75 -16.08 28.76
CA SER A 10 -5.95 -15.13 28.00
C SER A 10 -6.29 -15.26 26.51
N SER A 11 -7.24 -14.46 26.04
CA SER A 11 -7.48 -14.27 24.61
C SER A 11 -6.23 -13.62 23.99
N SER A 12 -5.44 -14.40 23.26
CA SER A 12 -4.37 -13.91 22.41
C SER A 12 -4.97 -13.04 21.31
N SER A 13 -4.88 -11.72 21.45
CA SER A 13 -5.18 -10.79 20.38
C SER A 13 -4.08 -10.89 19.32
N GLY A 14 -4.30 -11.74 18.30
CA GLY A 14 -3.64 -11.57 17.02
C GLY A 14 -4.01 -10.20 16.44
N LEU A 15 -3.10 -9.60 15.69
CA LEU A 15 -3.36 -8.40 14.90
C LEU A 15 -4.72 -8.56 14.21
N ASP A 16 -5.73 -7.82 14.66
CA ASP A 16 -7.04 -7.79 14.00
C ASP A 16 -6.93 -6.96 12.69
N ALA A 17 -6.06 -7.41 11.77
CA ALA A 17 -6.10 -6.97 10.38
C ALA A 17 -7.47 -7.27 9.75
N ALA A 18 -8.20 -8.25 10.30
CA ALA A 18 -9.62 -8.49 10.04
C ALA A 18 -10.54 -7.31 10.41
N ALA A 19 -10.06 -6.32 11.16
CA ALA A 19 -10.83 -5.11 11.45
C ALA A 19 -10.96 -4.17 10.24
N LEU A 20 -10.18 -4.37 9.19
CA LEU A 20 -10.30 -3.64 7.91
C LEU A 20 -11.46 -4.18 7.05
N LEU A 21 -11.94 -5.39 7.35
CA LEU A 21 -13.07 -5.99 6.64
C LEU A 21 -14.36 -5.73 7.41
N PRO A 22 -15.48 -5.38 6.75
CA PRO A 22 -16.75 -5.09 7.42
C PRO A 22 -17.25 -6.32 8.17
N ARG A 23 -17.09 -6.33 9.51
CA ARG A 23 -17.75 -7.28 10.39
C ARG A 23 -19.22 -6.91 10.47
N HIS A 24 -20.08 -7.67 9.83
CA HIS A 24 -21.52 -7.63 10.10
C HIS A 24 -21.74 -8.07 11.56
N GLY A 25 -22.14 -7.11 12.40
CA GLY A 25 -22.48 -7.36 13.80
C GLY A 25 -23.61 -8.39 13.94
N GLY A 26 -23.25 -9.56 14.45
CA GLY A 26 -24.16 -10.64 14.80
C GLY A 26 -23.37 -11.69 15.56
N THR A 27 -23.84 -12.08 16.73
CA THR A 27 -23.38 -13.20 17.55
C THR A 27 -23.62 -14.53 16.84
N GLY A 28 -22.82 -14.80 15.79
CA GLY A 28 -22.84 -16.02 15.00
C GLY A 28 -21.41 -16.35 14.59
N LYS A 29 -21.05 -17.63 14.51
CA LYS A 29 -19.80 -18.16 13.96
C LYS A 29 -19.37 -17.30 12.77
N ALA A 30 -18.15 -16.75 12.78
CA ALA A 30 -17.62 -15.90 11.73
C ALA A 30 -17.87 -16.59 10.37
N ARG A 31 -18.67 -15.96 9.52
CA ARG A 31 -19.09 -16.54 8.24
C ARG A 31 -17.88 -16.45 7.33
N LEU A 32 -17.25 -17.58 7.02
CA LEU A 32 -16.10 -17.67 6.13
C LEU A 32 -16.42 -17.04 4.78
N SER A 33 -15.42 -16.39 4.17
CA SER A 33 -15.56 -15.65 2.92
C SER A 33 -15.66 -16.61 1.73
N SER A 34 -16.73 -16.49 0.92
CA SER A 34 -16.83 -17.19 -0.37
C SER A 34 -15.76 -16.72 -1.35
N GLN A 35 -15.47 -17.48 -2.41
CA GLN A 35 -14.44 -17.12 -3.39
C GLN A 35 -14.61 -15.72 -4.01
N PRO A 36 -15.83 -15.29 -4.47
CA PRO A 36 -16.01 -13.93 -4.97
C PRO A 36 -15.74 -12.86 -3.90
N LYS A 37 -16.11 -13.16 -2.64
CA LYS A 37 -15.82 -12.23 -1.52
C LYS A 37 -14.32 -12.19 -1.21
N THR A 38 -13.63 -13.34 -1.25
CA THR A 38 -12.17 -13.39 -1.10
C THR A 38 -11.48 -12.62 -2.22
N PHE A 39 -11.93 -12.76 -3.46
CA PHE A 39 -11.43 -11.97 -4.59
C PHE A 39 -11.58 -10.46 -4.34
N ALA A 40 -12.77 -10.02 -3.95
CA ALA A 40 -13.03 -8.62 -3.65
C ALA A 40 -12.16 -8.11 -2.46
N ASN A 41 -12.01 -8.91 -1.42
CA ASN A 41 -11.18 -8.55 -0.27
C ASN A 41 -9.69 -8.43 -0.64
N VAL A 42 -9.16 -9.32 -1.49
CA VAL A 42 -7.78 -9.19 -2.02
C VAL A 42 -7.66 -7.93 -2.87
N PHE A 43 -8.64 -7.65 -3.72
CA PHE A 43 -8.67 -6.45 -4.55
C PHE A 43 -8.59 -5.18 -3.69
N ILE A 44 -9.46 -5.05 -2.70
CA ILE A 44 -9.50 -3.91 -1.76
C ILE A 44 -8.19 -3.80 -0.96
N ALA A 45 -7.57 -4.92 -0.58
CA ALA A 45 -6.33 -4.92 0.19
C ALA A 45 -5.10 -4.45 -0.61
N VAL A 46 -5.11 -4.60 -1.93
CA VAL A 46 -3.98 -4.24 -2.81
C VAL A 46 -4.21 -2.91 -3.51
N VAL A 47 -5.45 -2.63 -3.95
CA VAL A 47 -5.73 -1.41 -4.71
C VAL A 47 -5.80 -0.21 -3.76
N GLY A 48 -4.93 0.76 -3.99
CA GLY A 48 -4.81 1.99 -3.21
C GLY A 48 -4.24 3.14 -4.04
N SER A 49 -3.70 4.17 -3.39
CA SER A 49 -3.17 5.38 -4.04
C SER A 49 -2.00 5.13 -5.00
N GLY A 50 -1.36 3.97 -4.93
CA GLY A 50 -0.22 3.62 -5.79
C GLY A 50 -0.55 3.64 -7.29
N VAL A 51 -1.79 3.30 -7.66
CA VAL A 51 -2.24 3.33 -9.07
C VAL A 51 -2.15 4.72 -9.69
N LEU A 52 -2.37 5.77 -8.89
CA LEU A 52 -2.40 7.16 -9.37
C LEU A 52 -1.03 7.67 -9.83
N GLY A 53 0.07 7.06 -9.40
CA GLY A 53 1.43 7.34 -9.85
C GLY A 53 1.88 6.52 -11.07
N LEU A 54 1.11 5.51 -11.49
CA LEU A 54 1.51 4.63 -12.60
C LEU A 54 1.62 5.35 -13.96
N PRO A 55 0.69 6.24 -14.38
CA PRO A 55 0.84 6.97 -15.65
C PRO A 55 2.14 7.75 -15.74
N TYR A 56 2.54 8.44 -14.69
CA TYR A 56 3.83 9.12 -14.63
C TYR A 56 5.01 8.14 -14.67
N THR A 57 4.88 6.99 -14.03
CA THR A 57 5.88 5.93 -14.12
C THR A 57 6.03 5.44 -15.56
N PHE A 58 4.92 5.23 -16.28
CA PHE A 58 4.94 4.84 -17.68
C PHE A 58 5.54 5.92 -18.60
N SER A 59 5.34 7.21 -18.29
CA SER A 59 5.97 8.30 -19.04
C SER A 59 7.48 8.32 -18.89
N ARG A 60 8.03 7.77 -17.80
CA ARG A 60 9.47 7.65 -17.57
C ARG A 60 10.05 6.34 -18.11
N THR A 61 9.39 5.23 -17.83
CA THR A 61 9.87 3.88 -18.22
C THR A 61 9.59 3.54 -19.68
N GLY A 62 8.62 4.20 -20.29
CA GLY A 62 8.05 3.82 -21.59
C GLY A 62 6.91 2.80 -21.44
N TRP A 63 5.99 2.77 -22.42
CA TRP A 63 4.79 1.94 -22.32
C TRP A 63 5.08 0.43 -22.32
N ALA A 64 6.05 -0.04 -23.09
CA ALA A 64 6.39 -1.46 -23.17
C ALA A 64 7.18 -1.91 -21.93
N ALA A 65 8.24 -1.16 -21.56
CA ALA A 65 9.02 -1.48 -20.37
C ALA A 65 8.18 -1.40 -19.10
N GLY A 66 7.34 -0.37 -18.95
CA GLY A 66 6.42 -0.22 -17.81
C GLY A 66 5.43 -1.38 -17.70
N SER A 67 4.85 -1.83 -18.83
CA SER A 67 3.93 -2.98 -18.84
C SER A 67 4.62 -4.28 -18.45
N ILE A 68 5.80 -4.57 -19.01
CA ILE A 68 6.59 -5.77 -18.66
C ILE A 68 6.97 -5.75 -17.18
N LEU A 69 7.45 -4.60 -16.70
CA LEU A 69 7.85 -4.41 -15.32
C LEU A 69 6.68 -4.65 -14.35
N LEU A 70 5.53 -4.07 -14.65
CA LEU A 70 4.32 -4.19 -13.84
C LEU A 70 3.85 -5.66 -13.75
N LEU A 71 3.83 -6.38 -14.87
CA LEU A 71 3.47 -7.80 -14.90
C LEU A 71 4.49 -8.67 -14.14
N ALA A 72 5.78 -8.37 -14.26
CA ALA A 72 6.84 -9.06 -13.53
C ALA A 72 6.71 -8.85 -12.02
N VAL A 73 6.46 -7.61 -11.58
CA VAL A 73 6.25 -7.28 -10.16
C VAL A 73 4.99 -7.97 -9.63
N ALA A 74 3.88 -7.95 -10.37
CA ALA A 74 2.66 -8.64 -9.98
C ALA A 74 2.86 -10.14 -9.78
N ALA A 75 3.55 -10.80 -10.72
CA ALA A 75 3.88 -12.21 -10.65
C ALA A 75 4.81 -12.53 -9.47
N LEU A 76 5.82 -11.71 -9.23
CA LEU A 76 6.75 -11.86 -8.11
C LEU A 76 6.03 -11.64 -6.76
N THR A 77 5.18 -10.60 -6.67
CA THR A 77 4.38 -10.34 -5.47
C THR A 77 3.46 -11.52 -5.16
N TYR A 78 2.74 -12.03 -6.15
CA TYR A 78 1.92 -13.24 -5.99
C TYR A 78 2.75 -14.42 -5.49
N HIS A 79 3.92 -14.66 -6.09
CA HIS A 79 4.82 -15.74 -5.67
C HIS A 79 5.23 -15.57 -4.20
N CYS A 80 5.67 -14.40 -3.78
CA CYS A 80 6.07 -14.11 -2.40
C CYS A 80 4.90 -14.24 -1.41
N MET A 81 3.70 -13.83 -1.79
CA MET A 81 2.49 -14.06 -1.01
C MET A 81 2.23 -15.55 -0.79
N MET A 82 2.45 -16.38 -1.82
CA MET A 82 2.30 -17.84 -1.70
C MET A 82 3.42 -18.48 -0.87
N LEU A 83 4.64 -17.92 -0.85
CA LEU A 83 5.70 -18.36 0.07
C LEU A 83 5.29 -18.17 1.54
N LEU A 84 4.62 -17.07 1.89
CA LEU A 84 4.09 -16.85 3.24
C LEU A 84 3.00 -17.88 3.60
N VAL A 85 2.08 -18.15 2.69
CA VAL A 85 1.02 -19.16 2.88
C VAL A 85 1.62 -20.53 3.06
N ALA A 86 2.61 -20.92 2.22
CA ALA A 86 3.32 -22.21 2.33
C ALA A 86 4.05 -22.32 3.67
N SER A 87 4.75 -21.27 4.10
CA SER A 87 5.46 -21.23 5.38
C SER A 87 4.51 -21.38 6.57
N ARG A 88 3.34 -20.71 6.54
CA ARG A 88 2.30 -20.85 7.56
C ARG A 88 1.76 -22.29 7.61
N HIS A 89 1.46 -22.89 6.45
CA HIS A 89 0.94 -24.25 6.40
C HIS A 89 1.97 -25.28 6.95
N ARG A 90 3.24 -25.07 6.67
CA ARG A 90 4.31 -25.96 7.19
C ARG A 90 4.44 -25.89 8.71
N LEU A 91 4.20 -24.71 9.29
CA LEU A 91 4.26 -24.49 10.74
C LEU A 91 2.93 -24.70 11.46
N ALA A 92 1.87 -25.09 10.76
CA ALA A 92 0.51 -25.14 11.33
C ALA A 92 0.39 -26.13 12.50
N ASP A 93 1.11 -27.25 12.47
CA ASP A 93 1.08 -28.28 13.51
C ASP A 93 1.84 -27.83 14.78
N GLU A 94 2.95 -27.11 14.64
CA GLU A 94 3.77 -26.63 15.74
C GLU A 94 3.24 -25.29 16.32
N HIS A 95 2.71 -24.44 15.45
CA HIS A 95 2.25 -23.10 15.77
C HIS A 95 0.83 -22.83 15.22
N PRO A 96 -0.23 -23.42 15.80
CA PRO A 96 -1.60 -23.31 15.27
C PRO A 96 -2.19 -21.87 15.37
N LYS A 97 -1.53 -20.96 16.09
CA LYS A 97 -2.02 -19.58 16.34
C LYS A 97 -1.47 -18.51 15.41
N ILE A 98 -0.75 -18.89 14.33
CA ILE A 98 -0.25 -17.92 13.36
C ILE A 98 -1.43 -17.31 12.59
N ALA A 99 -1.74 -16.04 12.86
CA ALA A 99 -2.83 -15.30 12.22
C ALA A 99 -2.35 -14.11 11.39
N SER A 100 -1.12 -13.65 11.62
CA SER A 100 -0.55 -12.45 10.98
C SER A 100 0.87 -12.69 10.50
N PHE A 101 1.37 -11.78 9.66
CA PHE A 101 2.76 -11.83 9.20
C PHE A 101 3.75 -11.66 10.38
N GLY A 102 3.42 -10.82 11.37
CA GLY A 102 4.21 -10.67 12.59
C GLY A 102 4.27 -11.95 13.42
N ASP A 103 3.15 -12.72 13.49
CA ASP A 103 3.14 -14.00 14.20
C ASP A 103 3.98 -15.04 13.48
N LEU A 104 3.95 -15.06 12.15
CA LEU A 104 4.84 -15.90 11.36
C LEU A 104 6.32 -15.54 11.61
N GLY A 105 6.65 -14.26 11.61
CA GLY A 105 7.99 -13.77 11.96
C GLY A 105 8.44 -14.24 13.34
N ALA A 106 7.53 -14.20 14.33
CA ALA A 106 7.79 -14.71 15.68
C ALA A 106 8.04 -16.23 15.71
N ALA A 107 7.30 -16.99 14.91
CA ALA A 107 7.48 -18.44 14.83
C ALA A 107 8.81 -18.82 14.16
N VAL A 108 9.28 -18.06 13.16
CA VAL A 108 10.48 -18.37 12.37
C VAL A 108 11.78 -17.90 13.05
N TYR A 109 11.80 -16.66 13.55
CA TYR A 109 13.00 -16.01 14.11
C TYR A 109 12.80 -15.47 15.54
N GLY A 110 11.75 -15.91 16.24
CA GLY A 110 11.46 -15.46 17.60
C GLY A 110 11.13 -13.96 17.66
N ALA A 111 11.49 -13.32 18.78
CA ALA A 111 11.22 -11.90 19.00
C ALA A 111 11.81 -10.98 17.91
N ALA A 112 13.01 -11.30 17.42
CA ALA A 112 13.66 -10.52 16.37
C ALA A 112 12.83 -10.53 15.08
N GLY A 113 12.34 -11.70 14.64
CA GLY A 113 11.49 -11.81 13.45
C GLY A 113 10.20 -11.00 13.60
N ARG A 114 9.57 -11.06 14.79
CA ARG A 114 8.37 -10.25 15.07
C ARG A 114 8.66 -8.76 14.96
N HIS A 115 9.69 -8.28 15.66
CA HIS A 115 10.02 -6.85 15.66
C HIS A 115 10.41 -6.33 14.28
N THR A 116 11.10 -7.15 13.47
CA THR A 116 11.45 -6.79 12.09
C THR A 116 10.20 -6.62 11.23
N VAL A 117 9.28 -7.58 11.26
CA VAL A 117 8.01 -7.47 10.52
C VAL A 117 7.17 -6.31 11.01
N ASP A 118 7.01 -6.15 12.33
CA ASP A 118 6.27 -5.04 12.92
C ASP A 118 6.84 -3.68 12.49
N ALA A 119 8.16 -3.52 12.53
CA ALA A 119 8.83 -2.28 12.11
C ALA A 119 8.61 -1.99 10.61
N MET A 120 8.75 -3.00 9.75
CA MET A 120 8.50 -2.84 8.31
C MET A 120 7.03 -2.51 8.01
N LEU A 121 6.08 -3.17 8.70
CA LEU A 121 4.66 -2.85 8.57
C LEU A 121 4.35 -1.42 9.03
N VAL A 122 4.90 -0.97 10.16
CA VAL A 122 4.72 0.40 10.64
C VAL A 122 5.27 1.42 9.64
N LEU A 123 6.47 1.17 9.12
CA LEU A 123 7.07 2.06 8.12
C LEU A 123 6.26 2.09 6.82
N SER A 124 5.79 0.94 6.34
CA SER A 124 4.96 0.84 5.13
C SER A 124 3.65 1.60 5.30
N GLN A 125 2.88 1.30 6.36
CA GLN A 125 1.58 1.92 6.60
C GLN A 125 1.66 3.43 6.87
N ALA A 126 2.66 3.88 7.66
CA ALA A 126 2.91 5.30 7.87
C ALA A 126 3.27 6.01 6.55
N SER A 127 4.06 5.36 5.69
CA SER A 127 4.42 5.90 4.38
C SER A 127 3.20 6.00 3.45
N PHE A 128 2.27 5.03 3.47
CA PHE A 128 1.02 5.16 2.73
C PHE A 128 0.21 6.37 3.19
N CYS A 129 0.13 6.61 4.49
CA CYS A 129 -0.56 7.78 5.04
C CYS A 129 0.12 9.11 4.66
N ILE A 130 1.47 9.14 4.58
CA ILE A 130 2.22 10.28 4.03
C ILE A 130 1.82 10.50 2.57
N GLY A 131 1.78 9.45 1.76
CA GLY A 131 1.33 9.49 0.37
C GLY A 131 -0.10 10.03 0.21
N TYR A 132 -1.02 9.61 1.09
CA TYR A 132 -2.40 10.12 1.08
C TYR A 132 -2.47 11.62 1.35
N LEU A 133 -1.81 12.10 2.40
CA LEU A 133 -1.75 13.53 2.69
C LEU A 133 -1.10 14.34 1.56
N LEU A 134 -0.05 13.78 0.97
CA LEU A 134 0.66 14.40 -0.14
C LEU A 134 -0.23 14.50 -1.39
N PHE A 135 -0.94 13.43 -1.75
CA PHE A 135 -1.90 13.43 -2.85
C PHE A 135 -3.00 14.46 -2.65
N ILE A 136 -3.65 14.46 -1.47
CA ILE A 136 -4.74 15.37 -1.15
C ILE A 136 -4.25 16.82 -1.21
N ALA A 137 -3.11 17.12 -0.58
CA ALA A 137 -2.57 18.47 -0.52
C ALA A 137 -2.16 19.02 -1.90
N ASN A 138 -1.51 18.19 -2.74
CA ASN A 138 -1.13 18.57 -4.09
C ASN A 138 -2.38 18.78 -4.99
N THR A 139 -3.37 17.90 -4.88
CA THR A 139 -4.64 18.00 -5.62
C THR A 139 -5.41 19.28 -5.22
N LEU A 140 -5.53 19.55 -3.91
CA LEU A 140 -6.19 20.77 -3.44
C LEU A 140 -5.42 22.03 -3.81
N ALA A 141 -4.09 22.02 -3.75
CA ALA A 141 -3.26 23.14 -4.18
C ALA A 141 -3.38 23.42 -5.69
N HIS A 142 -3.60 22.37 -6.49
CA HIS A 142 -3.88 22.50 -7.93
C HIS A 142 -5.27 23.08 -8.20
N LEU A 143 -6.30 22.60 -7.50
CA LEU A 143 -7.68 23.07 -7.66
C LEU A 143 -7.90 24.47 -7.13
N TYR A 144 -7.24 24.82 -6.02
CA TYR A 144 -7.42 26.08 -5.29
C TYR A 144 -6.06 26.76 -5.07
N PRO A 145 -5.48 27.39 -6.10
CA PRO A 145 -4.19 28.07 -5.96
C PRO A 145 -4.31 29.24 -4.95
N ILE A 146 -3.56 29.13 -3.85
CA ILE A 146 -3.52 30.16 -2.82
C ILE A 146 -2.47 31.22 -3.22
N GLY A 147 -2.95 32.41 -3.63
CA GLY A 147 -2.07 33.54 -3.90
C GLY A 147 -1.38 34.01 -2.61
N GLY A 148 -0.06 34.18 -2.65
CA GLY A 148 0.73 34.66 -1.50
C GLY A 148 1.42 33.57 -0.66
N ALA A 149 1.32 32.29 -1.03
CA ALA A 149 2.13 31.25 -0.40
C ALA A 149 3.62 31.52 -0.69
N SER A 150 4.41 31.74 0.36
CA SER A 150 5.84 32.07 0.23
C SER A 150 6.64 30.82 -0.16
N ALA A 151 7.32 30.90 -1.30
CA ALA A 151 8.25 29.83 -1.73
C ALA A 151 9.52 29.72 -0.87
N SER A 152 9.71 30.64 0.09
CA SER A 152 10.92 30.72 0.92
C SER A 152 10.97 29.73 2.07
N SER A 153 9.86 29.07 2.43
CA SER A 153 9.82 28.07 3.49
C SER A 153 8.96 26.84 3.09
N PRO A 154 9.46 25.62 3.23
CA PRO A 154 8.72 24.39 2.92
C PRO A 154 7.42 24.25 3.76
N LEU A 155 7.37 24.90 4.94
CA LEU A 155 6.23 24.85 5.85
C LEU A 155 5.09 25.86 5.48
N LEU A 156 5.35 26.79 4.54
CA LEU A 156 4.41 27.84 4.13
C LEU A 156 4.03 27.74 2.64
N THR A 157 4.32 26.63 2.00
CA THR A 157 3.85 26.35 0.64
C THR A 157 2.33 26.12 0.62
N ALA A 158 1.68 26.30 -0.53
CA ALA A 158 0.25 26.01 -0.67
C ALA A 158 -0.08 24.58 -0.23
N LYS A 159 0.78 23.59 -0.58
CA LYS A 159 0.69 22.20 -0.13
C LYS A 159 0.70 22.11 1.40
N ALA A 160 1.68 22.72 2.05
CA ALA A 160 1.80 22.69 3.51
C ALA A 160 0.59 23.30 4.23
N LEU A 161 0.04 24.38 3.68
CA LEU A 161 -1.16 25.01 4.25
C LEU A 161 -2.36 24.06 4.22
N PHE A 162 -2.57 23.30 3.15
CA PHE A 162 -3.63 22.28 3.10
C PHE A 162 -3.37 21.14 4.07
N ILE A 163 -2.11 20.69 4.25
CA ILE A 163 -1.78 19.69 5.26
C ILE A 163 -2.09 20.21 6.67
N TRP A 164 -1.70 21.46 7.00
CA TRP A 164 -2.03 22.08 8.28
C TRP A 164 -3.54 22.18 8.51
N ALA A 165 -4.32 22.50 7.47
CA ALA A 165 -5.78 22.57 7.56
C ALA A 165 -6.42 21.21 7.81
N MET A 166 -5.86 20.11 7.27
CA MET A 166 -6.37 18.75 7.45
C MET A 166 -6.00 18.15 8.81
N LEU A 167 -4.85 18.54 9.41
CA LEU A 167 -4.33 17.92 10.64
C LEU A 167 -5.35 17.90 11.80
N PRO A 168 -6.06 18.98 12.16
CA PRO A 168 -7.00 18.95 13.27
C PRO A 168 -8.11 17.91 13.08
N PHE A 169 -8.61 17.77 11.86
CA PHE A 169 -9.63 16.78 11.52
C PHE A 169 -9.06 15.34 11.59
N GLN A 170 -7.84 15.16 11.10
CA GLN A 170 -7.16 13.87 11.19
C GLN A 170 -6.87 13.48 12.65
N LEU A 171 -6.50 14.40 13.52
CA LEU A 171 -6.34 14.14 14.94
C LEU A 171 -7.66 13.66 15.58
N GLY A 172 -8.78 14.28 15.21
CA GLY A 172 -10.12 13.87 15.65
C GLY A 172 -10.48 12.45 15.17
N LEU A 173 -10.34 12.18 13.85
CA LEU A 173 -10.66 10.88 13.25
C LEU A 173 -9.79 9.74 13.82
N ASN A 174 -8.49 9.98 13.98
CA ASN A 174 -7.54 9.00 14.50
C ASN A 174 -7.68 8.76 16.01
N SER A 175 -8.45 9.58 16.73
CA SER A 175 -8.82 9.36 18.13
C SER A 175 -9.94 8.33 18.30
N ILE A 176 -10.62 7.94 17.23
CA ILE A 176 -11.70 6.96 17.28
C ILE A 176 -11.11 5.57 17.56
N LYS A 177 -11.60 4.91 18.63
CA LYS A 177 -11.09 3.58 19.05
C LYS A 177 -11.55 2.45 18.13
N THR A 178 -12.76 2.56 17.57
CA THR A 178 -13.44 1.47 16.86
C THR A 178 -13.53 1.75 15.38
N LEU A 179 -12.80 0.94 14.58
CA LEU A 179 -12.84 0.99 13.12
C LEU A 179 -14.23 0.65 12.54
N THR A 180 -15.11 0.03 13.32
CA THR A 180 -16.47 -0.33 12.90
C THR A 180 -17.31 0.87 12.47
N LEU A 181 -17.02 2.07 13.02
CA LEU A 181 -17.68 3.31 12.61
C LEU A 181 -17.17 3.80 11.24
N LEU A 182 -15.97 3.42 10.85
CA LEU A 182 -15.33 3.81 9.58
C LEU A 182 -15.60 2.78 8.47
N ALA A 183 -16.06 1.57 8.79
CA ALA A 183 -16.30 0.50 7.81
C ALA A 183 -17.28 0.89 6.66
N PRO A 184 -18.42 1.58 6.89
CA PRO A 184 -19.28 2.02 5.79
C PRO A 184 -18.59 3.03 4.88
N LEU A 185 -17.71 3.87 5.44
CA LEU A 185 -16.94 4.85 4.68
C LEU A 185 -15.88 4.18 3.80
N SER A 186 -15.27 3.08 4.26
CA SER A 186 -14.29 2.33 3.46
C SER A 186 -14.95 1.69 2.22
N ILE A 187 -16.14 1.10 2.35
CA ILE A 187 -16.86 0.53 1.20
C ILE A 187 -17.23 1.63 0.18
N PHE A 188 -17.71 2.78 0.68
CA PHE A 188 -17.99 3.92 -0.19
C PHE A 188 -16.72 4.41 -0.88
N ALA A 189 -15.61 4.44 -0.15
CA ALA A 189 -14.29 4.80 -0.64
C ALA A 189 -13.85 3.94 -1.84
N ASP A 190 -13.97 2.61 -1.72
CA ASP A 190 -13.58 1.66 -2.78
C ASP A 190 -14.43 1.85 -4.05
N VAL A 191 -15.73 2.14 -3.90
CA VAL A 191 -16.62 2.44 -5.04
C VAL A 191 -16.22 3.76 -5.72
N VAL A 192 -15.84 4.76 -4.94
CA VAL A 192 -15.36 6.04 -5.46
C VAL A 192 -14.05 5.86 -6.23
N ASP A 193 -13.12 5.05 -5.71
CA ASP A 193 -11.84 4.77 -6.40
C ASP A 193 -12.05 4.09 -7.75
N LEU A 194 -12.86 3.04 -7.80
CA LEU A 194 -13.18 2.35 -9.05
C LEU A 194 -13.89 3.28 -10.04
N GLY A 195 -14.85 4.07 -9.55
CA GLY A 195 -15.55 5.06 -10.36
C GLY A 195 -14.61 6.14 -10.91
N ALA A 196 -13.73 6.65 -10.06
CA ALA A 196 -12.71 7.63 -10.43
C ALA A 196 -11.76 7.09 -11.49
N MET A 197 -11.24 5.86 -11.30
CA MET A 197 -10.39 5.21 -12.29
C MET A 197 -11.10 5.03 -13.64
N GLY A 198 -12.38 4.64 -13.62
CA GLY A 198 -13.19 4.51 -14.84
C GLY A 198 -13.35 5.84 -15.59
N VAL A 199 -13.62 6.93 -14.86
CA VAL A 199 -13.74 8.28 -15.44
C VAL A 199 -12.41 8.76 -16.01
N VAL A 200 -11.31 8.59 -15.26
CA VAL A 200 -9.95 8.96 -15.72
C VAL A 200 -9.61 8.19 -17.00
N LEU A 201 -9.79 6.87 -17.03
CA LEU A 201 -9.56 6.05 -18.23
C LEU A 201 -10.39 6.52 -19.43
N GLY A 202 -11.66 6.88 -19.21
CA GLY A 202 -12.53 7.39 -20.27
C GLY A 202 -12.06 8.73 -20.83
N GLN A 203 -11.62 9.64 -19.98
CA GLN A 203 -11.07 10.94 -20.37
C GLN A 203 -9.71 10.79 -21.07
N ASP A 204 -8.84 9.94 -20.54
CA ASP A 204 -7.53 9.64 -21.14
C ASP A 204 -7.69 9.04 -22.54
N ALA A 205 -8.65 8.10 -22.73
CA ALA A 205 -8.94 7.53 -24.03
C ALA A 205 -9.46 8.58 -25.03
N ALA A 206 -10.32 9.48 -24.58
CA ALA A 206 -10.81 10.58 -25.41
C ALA A 206 -9.67 11.55 -25.82
N THR A 207 -8.79 11.92 -24.88
CA THR A 207 -7.63 12.76 -25.12
C THR A 207 -6.66 12.10 -26.08
N TRP A 208 -6.35 10.81 -25.89
CA TRP A 208 -5.48 10.07 -26.80
C TRP A 208 -6.01 10.00 -28.22
N LEU A 209 -7.30 9.80 -28.40
CA LEU A 209 -7.94 9.79 -29.73
C LEU A 209 -7.83 11.15 -30.42
N ALA A 210 -7.86 12.25 -29.67
CA ALA A 210 -7.80 13.62 -30.18
C ALA A 210 -6.35 14.08 -30.47
N GLU A 211 -5.41 13.85 -29.56
CA GLU A 211 -4.10 14.51 -29.56
C GLU A 211 -2.96 13.60 -30.04
N LYS A 212 -2.98 12.30 -29.71
CA LYS A 212 -1.95 11.29 -30.07
C LYS A 212 -0.52 11.79 -29.87
N PRO A 213 -0.12 12.16 -28.65
CA PRO A 213 1.21 12.68 -28.39
C PRO A 213 2.30 11.63 -28.69
N PRO A 214 3.56 12.04 -28.96
CA PRO A 214 4.64 11.11 -29.16
C PRO A 214 4.96 10.36 -27.87
N VAL A 215 5.11 9.04 -27.98
CA VAL A 215 5.42 8.15 -26.84
C VAL A 215 6.55 7.20 -27.22
N PHE A 216 7.36 6.78 -26.24
CA PHE A 216 8.43 5.81 -26.44
C PHE A 216 8.12 4.49 -25.73
N ALA A 217 8.73 3.41 -26.23
CA ALA A 217 8.48 2.07 -25.71
C ALA A 217 9.38 1.72 -24.52
N PHE A 218 10.63 2.18 -24.49
CA PHE A 218 11.62 1.84 -23.49
C PHE A 218 12.34 3.09 -22.99
N GLY A 219 12.39 3.26 -21.67
CA GLY A 219 13.18 4.27 -20.97
C GLY A 219 14.58 3.78 -20.62
N GLY A 220 15.37 4.62 -19.96
CA GLY A 220 16.70 4.28 -19.47
C GLY A 220 16.70 3.32 -18.27
N PRO A 221 17.88 2.76 -17.91
CA PRO A 221 17.98 1.84 -16.76
C PRO A 221 17.61 2.47 -15.41
N ALA A 222 17.91 3.76 -15.22
CA ALA A 222 17.56 4.49 -13.99
C ALA A 222 16.04 4.66 -13.86
N GLU A 223 15.35 4.95 -14.96
CA GLU A 223 13.90 5.06 -15.02
C GLU A 223 13.22 3.71 -14.80
N ILE A 224 13.82 2.60 -15.24
CA ILE A 224 13.33 1.25 -14.98
C ILE A 224 13.43 0.93 -13.47
N LEU A 225 14.56 1.26 -12.82
CA LEU A 225 14.70 1.10 -11.35
C LEU A 225 13.71 1.96 -10.59
N TYR A 226 13.50 3.19 -11.03
CA TYR A 226 12.47 4.07 -10.49
C TYR A 226 11.07 3.47 -10.61
N GLY A 227 10.70 3.03 -11.81
CA GLY A 227 9.41 2.42 -12.09
C GLY A 227 9.17 1.13 -11.31
N LEU A 228 10.24 0.36 -11.05
CA LEU A 228 10.18 -0.83 -10.22
C LEU A 228 9.73 -0.46 -8.79
N GLY A 229 10.29 0.58 -8.20
CA GLY A 229 9.88 1.05 -6.87
C GLY A 229 8.40 1.42 -6.84
N VAL A 230 7.92 2.21 -7.80
CA VAL A 230 6.49 2.58 -7.88
C VAL A 230 5.60 1.36 -8.08
N ALA A 231 6.00 0.41 -8.94
CA ALA A 231 5.24 -0.82 -9.16
C ALA A 231 5.15 -1.68 -7.90
N VAL A 232 6.25 -1.85 -7.17
CA VAL A 232 6.25 -2.59 -5.89
C VAL A 232 5.37 -1.91 -4.85
N TYR A 233 5.42 -0.58 -4.75
CA TYR A 233 4.51 0.18 -3.90
C TYR A 233 3.04 -0.05 -4.26
N ALA A 234 2.71 -0.05 -5.56
CA ALA A 234 1.34 -0.21 -6.05
C ALA A 234 0.76 -1.60 -5.77
N PHE A 235 1.59 -2.64 -5.73
CA PHE A 235 1.17 -4.02 -5.42
C PHE A 235 1.36 -4.40 -3.95
N GLU A 236 1.70 -3.46 -3.06
CA GLU A 236 1.85 -3.76 -1.64
C GLU A 236 0.50 -4.16 -1.03
N GLY A 237 0.50 -5.23 -0.30
CA GLY A 237 -0.69 -5.81 0.35
C GLY A 237 -0.36 -7.12 1.08
N ILE A 238 0.96 -7.43 1.16
CA ILE A 238 1.41 -8.71 1.70
C ILE A 238 1.04 -8.92 3.17
N GLY A 239 0.94 -7.85 3.95
CA GLY A 239 0.52 -7.90 5.35
C GLY A 239 -0.89 -8.49 5.56
N MET A 240 -1.75 -8.40 4.53
CA MET A 240 -3.13 -8.86 4.58
C MET A 240 -3.32 -10.31 4.11
N VAL A 241 -2.31 -10.95 3.52
CA VAL A 241 -2.44 -12.28 2.90
C VAL A 241 -2.84 -13.36 3.90
N LEU A 242 -2.15 -13.44 5.04
CA LEU A 242 -2.44 -14.45 6.06
C LEU A 242 -3.80 -14.26 6.73
N PRO A 243 -4.22 -13.03 7.11
CA PRO A 243 -5.60 -12.77 7.54
C PRO A 243 -6.65 -13.17 6.50
N LEU A 244 -6.46 -12.82 5.22
CA LEU A 244 -7.38 -13.15 4.14
C LEU A 244 -7.48 -14.66 3.91
N GLU A 245 -6.36 -15.38 3.96
CA GLU A 245 -6.32 -16.83 3.87
C GLU A 245 -7.04 -17.47 5.06
N ALA A 246 -6.89 -16.93 6.27
CA ALA A 246 -7.57 -17.42 7.47
C ALA A 246 -9.12 -17.28 7.36
N GLU A 247 -9.61 -16.24 6.71
CA GLU A 247 -11.04 -15.98 6.49
C GLU A 247 -11.64 -16.73 5.29
N ALA A 248 -10.80 -17.27 4.38
CA ALA A 248 -11.29 -17.98 3.21
C ALA A 248 -12.00 -19.29 3.58
N ALA A 249 -13.21 -19.51 3.00
CA ALA A 249 -14.00 -20.71 3.24
C ALA A 249 -13.32 -21.97 2.69
N ASP A 250 -12.63 -21.85 1.55
CA ASP A 250 -11.87 -22.94 0.93
C ASP A 250 -10.42 -22.54 0.77
N LYS A 251 -9.60 -22.94 1.74
CA LYS A 251 -8.15 -22.66 1.77
C LYS A 251 -7.40 -23.27 0.60
N ARG A 252 -7.89 -24.41 0.05
CA ARG A 252 -7.25 -25.06 -1.10
C ARG A 252 -7.35 -24.21 -2.37
N LYS A 253 -8.44 -23.44 -2.50
CA LYS A 253 -8.68 -22.55 -3.65
C LYS A 253 -8.15 -21.15 -3.44
N PHE A 254 -7.69 -20.82 -2.23
CA PHE A 254 -7.21 -19.47 -1.92
C PHE A 254 -6.10 -19.00 -2.87
N GLY A 255 -5.09 -19.84 -3.12
CA GLY A 255 -4.00 -19.51 -4.06
C GLY A 255 -4.48 -19.19 -5.46
N GLY A 256 -5.46 -19.96 -5.99
CA GLY A 256 -6.06 -19.67 -7.30
C GLY A 256 -6.86 -18.35 -7.31
N THR A 257 -7.63 -18.09 -6.25
CA THR A 257 -8.38 -16.83 -6.11
C THR A 257 -7.44 -15.64 -5.98
N LEU A 258 -6.37 -15.76 -5.18
CA LEU A 258 -5.32 -14.74 -5.04
C LEU A 258 -4.65 -14.46 -6.40
N GLY A 259 -4.26 -15.51 -7.14
CA GLY A 259 -3.64 -15.38 -8.45
C GLY A 259 -4.56 -14.68 -9.46
N LEU A 260 -5.84 -15.03 -9.47
CA LEU A 260 -6.83 -14.37 -10.33
C LEU A 260 -7.01 -12.89 -9.97
N SER A 261 -7.06 -12.57 -8.66
CA SER A 261 -7.13 -11.18 -8.20
C SER A 261 -5.90 -10.37 -8.62
N MET A 262 -4.70 -10.92 -8.41
CA MET A 262 -3.44 -10.26 -8.80
C MET A 262 -3.33 -10.05 -10.31
N ALA A 263 -3.75 -11.04 -11.12
CA ALA A 263 -3.78 -10.91 -12.58
C ALA A 263 -4.78 -9.82 -13.02
N PHE A 264 -5.95 -9.76 -12.41
CA PHE A 264 -6.95 -8.73 -12.70
C PHE A 264 -6.42 -7.32 -12.35
N ILE A 265 -5.82 -7.17 -11.16
CA ILE A 265 -5.20 -5.90 -10.71
C ILE A 265 -4.07 -5.50 -11.66
N ALA A 266 -3.22 -6.44 -12.07
CA ALA A 266 -2.11 -6.17 -12.99
C ALA A 266 -2.59 -5.66 -14.36
N VAL A 267 -3.65 -6.24 -14.91
CA VAL A 267 -4.26 -5.77 -16.16
C VAL A 267 -4.86 -4.37 -15.98
N MET A 268 -5.60 -4.16 -14.90
CA MET A 268 -6.22 -2.87 -14.60
C MET A 268 -5.18 -1.77 -14.41
N TYR A 269 -4.12 -2.03 -13.64
CA TYR A 269 -3.01 -1.10 -13.44
C TYR A 269 -2.24 -0.83 -14.72
N GLY A 270 -1.99 -1.86 -15.53
CA GLY A 270 -1.33 -1.73 -16.82
C GLY A 270 -2.13 -0.85 -17.79
N LEU A 271 -3.44 -1.07 -17.87
CA LEU A 271 -4.34 -0.24 -18.67
C LEU A 271 -4.36 1.21 -18.18
N PHE A 272 -4.46 1.43 -16.87
CA PHE A 272 -4.49 2.76 -16.27
C PHE A 272 -3.17 3.52 -16.52
N GLY A 273 -2.03 2.87 -16.26
CA GLY A 273 -0.71 3.46 -16.48
C GLY A 273 -0.45 3.76 -17.94
N ALA A 274 -0.72 2.79 -18.83
CA ALA A 274 -0.50 2.96 -20.26
C ALA A 274 -1.41 4.02 -20.88
N MET A 275 -2.72 4.02 -20.57
CA MET A 275 -3.66 4.98 -21.13
C MET A 275 -3.36 6.41 -20.70
N GLY A 276 -3.03 6.64 -19.41
CA GLY A 276 -2.63 7.97 -18.96
C GLY A 276 -1.36 8.48 -19.65
N TYR A 277 -0.36 7.60 -19.85
CA TYR A 277 0.82 7.98 -20.61
C TYR A 277 0.53 8.20 -22.11
N LEU A 278 -0.28 7.37 -22.73
CA LEU A 278 -0.66 7.53 -24.14
C LEU A 278 -1.44 8.82 -24.37
N ALA A 279 -2.25 9.24 -23.38
CA ALA A 279 -3.05 10.47 -23.47
C ALA A 279 -2.21 11.76 -23.41
N PHE A 280 -1.20 11.80 -22.53
CA PHE A 280 -0.47 13.04 -22.23
C PHE A 280 1.02 13.00 -22.62
N GLY A 281 1.56 11.83 -22.97
CA GLY A 281 2.97 11.67 -23.37
C GLY A 281 3.93 12.22 -22.32
N ALA A 282 4.88 13.05 -22.74
CA ALA A 282 5.86 13.70 -21.86
C ALA A 282 5.25 14.72 -20.88
N SER A 283 4.01 15.17 -21.10
CA SER A 283 3.30 16.11 -20.21
C SER A 283 2.55 15.42 -19.07
N THR A 284 2.70 14.09 -18.92
CA THR A 284 2.08 13.34 -17.82
C THR A 284 2.65 13.79 -16.48
N ARG A 285 1.79 14.29 -15.58
CA ARG A 285 2.18 14.74 -14.24
C ARG A 285 2.26 13.57 -13.27
N ASP A 286 2.93 13.79 -12.15
CA ASP A 286 3.09 12.81 -11.06
C ASP A 286 1.75 12.35 -10.44
N ILE A 287 0.72 13.21 -10.49
CA ILE A 287 -0.66 12.91 -10.14
C ILE A 287 -1.52 13.08 -11.41
N ILE A 288 -1.89 11.95 -12.03
CA ILE A 288 -2.58 11.96 -13.33
C ILE A 288 -3.86 12.77 -13.33
N THR A 289 -4.59 12.83 -12.22
CA THR A 289 -5.84 13.57 -12.13
C THR A 289 -5.66 15.09 -12.30
N THR A 290 -4.45 15.61 -12.12
CA THR A 290 -4.13 17.02 -12.36
C THR A 290 -3.89 17.32 -13.85
N ASN A 291 -3.75 16.31 -14.71
CA ASN A 291 -3.74 16.46 -16.16
C ASN A 291 -5.15 16.61 -16.75
N LEU A 292 -6.16 16.14 -16.02
CA LEU A 292 -7.54 16.27 -16.47
C LEU A 292 -7.96 17.74 -16.50
N GLY A 293 -8.64 18.15 -17.57
CA GLY A 293 -9.09 19.55 -17.75
C GLY A 293 -9.99 20.06 -16.62
N ALA A 294 -10.25 21.36 -16.58
CA ALA A 294 -11.03 22.04 -15.53
C ALA A 294 -12.55 21.76 -15.58
N GLY A 295 -12.97 20.62 -16.16
CA GLY A 295 -14.36 20.23 -16.22
C GLY A 295 -14.93 19.84 -14.86
N TRP A 296 -16.25 20.02 -14.66
CA TRP A 296 -16.93 19.65 -13.41
C TRP A 296 -16.70 18.17 -13.03
N LEU A 297 -16.64 17.28 -14.03
CA LEU A 297 -16.40 15.86 -13.84
C LEU A 297 -15.00 15.59 -13.27
N SER A 298 -13.97 16.26 -13.81
CA SER A 298 -12.59 16.15 -13.32
C SER A 298 -12.47 16.64 -11.87
N VAL A 299 -13.10 17.78 -11.55
CA VAL A 299 -13.10 18.31 -10.19
C VAL A 299 -13.81 17.35 -9.23
N THR A 300 -14.95 16.78 -9.65
CA THR A 300 -15.70 15.80 -8.82
C THR A 300 -14.86 14.56 -8.54
N VAL A 301 -14.16 14.01 -9.54
CA VAL A 301 -13.25 12.87 -9.38
C VAL A 301 -12.10 13.21 -8.41
N GLN A 302 -11.45 14.34 -8.61
CA GLN A 302 -10.34 14.78 -7.75
C GLN A 302 -10.77 14.95 -6.30
N LEU A 303 -11.90 15.62 -6.05
CA LEU A 303 -12.45 15.80 -4.70
C LEU A 303 -12.93 14.47 -4.11
N GLY A 304 -13.54 13.59 -4.91
CA GLY A 304 -13.95 12.26 -4.48
C GLY A 304 -12.77 11.44 -3.98
N LEU A 305 -11.66 11.41 -4.73
CA LEU A 305 -10.41 10.74 -4.32
C LEU A 305 -9.81 11.39 -3.05
N CYS A 306 -9.82 12.71 -2.95
CA CYS A 306 -9.36 13.38 -1.73
C CYS A 306 -10.18 12.99 -0.50
N ILE A 307 -11.50 12.94 -0.61
CA ILE A 307 -12.42 12.53 0.46
C ILE A 307 -12.17 11.06 0.83
N ASN A 308 -12.04 10.20 -0.17
CA ASN A 308 -11.72 8.80 0.04
C ASN A 308 -10.44 8.62 0.85
N LEU A 309 -9.31 9.12 0.37
CA LEU A 309 -8.01 8.98 1.03
C LEU A 309 -8.00 9.62 2.43
N PHE A 310 -8.74 10.73 2.60
CA PHE A 310 -8.88 11.38 3.89
C PHE A 310 -9.53 10.49 4.96
N PHE A 311 -10.57 9.74 4.61
CA PHE A 311 -11.24 8.82 5.52
C PHE A 311 -10.57 7.44 5.61
N THR A 312 -9.79 7.05 4.61
CA THR A 312 -9.01 5.80 4.62
C THR A 312 -7.77 5.91 5.52
N MET A 313 -7.21 7.12 5.69
CA MET A 313 -5.99 7.33 6.49
C MET A 313 -6.09 6.77 7.94
N PRO A 314 -7.15 7.00 8.74
CA PRO A 314 -7.26 6.43 10.08
C PRO A 314 -7.28 4.89 10.09
N VAL A 315 -7.83 4.28 9.04
CA VAL A 315 -7.86 2.83 8.87
C VAL A 315 -6.45 2.29 8.63
N MET A 316 -5.70 2.93 7.74
CA MET A 316 -4.32 2.57 7.42
C MET A 316 -3.35 2.85 8.57
N MET A 317 -3.63 3.83 9.42
CA MET A 317 -2.84 4.11 10.62
C MET A 317 -3.08 3.10 11.76
N ASN A 318 -4.16 2.32 11.72
CA ASN A 318 -4.49 1.42 12.83
C ASN A 318 -3.40 0.38 13.16
N PRO A 319 -2.78 -0.32 12.20
CA PRO A 319 -1.66 -1.22 12.48
C PRO A 319 -0.46 -0.51 13.13
N VAL A 320 -0.22 0.76 12.76
CA VAL A 320 0.83 1.59 13.37
C VAL A 320 0.54 1.82 14.85
N TYR A 321 -0.72 2.18 15.17
CA TYR A 321 -1.13 2.38 16.56
C TYR A 321 -1.07 1.09 17.37
N GLU A 322 -1.50 -0.02 16.81
CA GLU A 322 -1.50 -1.29 17.50
C GLU A 322 -0.08 -1.73 17.90
N VAL A 323 0.88 -1.59 16.98
CA VAL A 323 2.29 -1.89 17.26
C VAL A 323 2.85 -0.89 18.29
N ALA A 324 2.63 0.40 18.10
CA ALA A 324 3.16 1.44 19.00
C ALA A 324 2.56 1.34 20.42
N GLU A 325 1.24 1.15 20.54
CA GLU A 325 0.55 0.97 21.83
C GLU A 325 1.00 -0.33 22.52
N ARG A 326 1.27 -1.40 21.75
CA ARG A 326 1.79 -2.66 22.31
C ARG A 326 3.19 -2.49 22.87
N LEU A 327 4.08 -1.80 22.17
CA LEU A 327 5.47 -1.63 22.56
C LEU A 327 5.65 -0.63 23.70
N LEU A 328 4.90 0.47 23.68
CA LEU A 328 5.12 1.60 24.60
C LEU A 328 4.13 1.63 25.77
N HIS A 329 2.91 1.07 25.61
CA HIS A 329 1.82 1.23 26.58
C HIS A 329 1.17 -0.09 27.00
N GLY A 330 1.79 -1.25 26.70
CA GLY A 330 1.28 -2.55 27.09
C GLY A 330 -0.13 -2.86 26.55
N LYS A 331 -0.40 -2.52 25.28
CA LYS A 331 -1.68 -2.67 24.58
C LYS A 331 -2.83 -1.79 25.10
N ARG A 332 -2.53 -0.76 25.90
CA ARG A 332 -3.55 0.19 26.33
C ARG A 332 -3.70 1.32 25.32
N TYR A 333 -4.94 1.70 25.05
CA TYR A 333 -5.24 2.84 24.19
C TYR A 333 -4.59 4.13 24.71
N ALA A 334 -3.84 4.82 23.84
CA ALA A 334 -3.13 6.06 24.17
C ALA A 334 -3.41 7.12 23.10
N TRP A 335 -4.43 7.96 23.31
CA TRP A 335 -4.83 9.03 22.37
C TRP A 335 -3.68 9.99 22.02
N TRP A 336 -2.84 10.34 23.02
CA TRP A 336 -1.69 11.23 22.84
C TRP A 336 -0.62 10.64 21.92
N LEU A 337 -0.40 9.32 21.98
CA LEU A 337 0.55 8.61 21.11
C LEU A 337 0.06 8.64 19.65
N ARG A 338 -1.23 8.42 19.44
CA ARG A 338 -1.85 8.52 18.11
C ARG A 338 -1.68 9.93 17.53
N TRP A 339 -1.88 10.96 18.35
CA TRP A 339 -1.70 12.35 17.92
C TRP A 339 -0.26 12.66 17.52
N ILE A 340 0.73 12.22 18.31
CA ILE A 340 2.15 12.37 17.97
C ILE A 340 2.45 11.72 16.62
N LEU A 341 1.95 10.50 16.39
CA LEU A 341 2.18 9.78 15.13
C LEU A 341 1.50 10.47 13.94
N VAL A 342 0.28 10.97 14.09
CA VAL A 342 -0.42 11.72 13.02
C VAL A 342 0.32 13.03 12.69
N VAL A 343 0.76 13.78 13.70
CA VAL A 343 1.54 15.01 13.51
C VAL A 343 2.86 14.68 12.83
N PHE A 344 3.55 13.61 13.23
CA PHE A 344 4.78 13.16 12.61
C PHE A 344 4.57 12.82 11.11
N VAL A 345 3.53 12.07 10.78
CA VAL A 345 3.17 11.75 9.39
C VAL A 345 2.86 13.03 8.59
N GLY A 346 2.13 13.98 9.19
CA GLY A 346 1.84 15.28 8.56
C GLY A 346 3.11 16.11 8.29
N LEU A 347 4.02 16.18 9.26
CA LEU A 347 5.30 16.87 9.08
C LEU A 347 6.16 16.23 7.99
N MET A 348 6.24 14.89 7.97
CA MET A 348 6.94 14.17 6.91
C MET A 348 6.33 14.45 5.54
N ALA A 349 5.00 14.48 5.41
CA ALA A 349 4.33 14.81 4.15
C ALA A 349 4.68 16.23 3.63
N MET A 350 4.90 17.20 4.52
CA MET A 350 5.34 18.54 4.12
C MET A 350 6.73 18.58 3.51
N LEU A 351 7.62 17.69 3.98
CA LEU A 351 9.03 17.64 3.54
C LEU A 351 9.19 16.93 2.20
N VAL A 352 8.25 16.07 1.80
CA VAL A 352 8.32 15.32 0.53
C VAL A 352 8.01 16.25 -0.65
N PRO A 353 8.91 16.42 -1.64
CA PRO A 353 8.69 17.35 -2.74
C PRO A 353 7.69 16.83 -3.78
N ASN A 354 7.78 15.57 -4.18
CA ASN A 354 7.05 14.97 -5.29
C ASN A 354 6.38 13.66 -4.87
N PHE A 355 5.13 13.46 -5.32
CA PHE A 355 4.33 12.28 -4.95
C PHE A 355 4.92 10.98 -5.53
N ALA A 356 5.20 10.95 -6.84
CA ALA A 356 5.65 9.72 -7.49
C ALA A 356 7.08 9.32 -7.07
N ASP A 357 7.96 10.30 -6.80
CA ASP A 357 9.30 10.05 -6.27
C ASP A 357 9.25 9.42 -4.89
N PHE A 358 8.30 9.86 -4.05
CA PHE A 358 8.04 9.26 -2.75
C PHE A 358 7.56 7.81 -2.86
N LEU A 359 6.64 7.52 -3.80
CA LEU A 359 6.18 6.16 -4.05
C LEU A 359 7.36 5.25 -4.45
N SER A 360 8.24 5.73 -5.34
CA SER A 360 9.43 5.00 -5.76
C SER A 360 10.38 4.73 -4.59
N LEU A 361 10.61 5.72 -3.74
CA LEU A 361 11.46 5.58 -2.55
C LEU A 361 10.91 4.52 -1.58
N VAL A 362 9.64 4.62 -1.21
CA VAL A 362 9.01 3.69 -0.26
C VAL A 362 8.93 2.28 -0.85
N GLY A 363 8.54 2.19 -2.12
CA GLY A 363 8.45 0.92 -2.83
C GLY A 363 9.78 0.19 -2.91
N SER A 364 10.84 0.89 -3.32
CA SER A 364 12.18 0.29 -3.43
C SER A 364 12.81 0.00 -2.06
N SER A 365 12.52 0.76 -1.01
CA SER A 365 13.09 0.54 0.32
C SER A 365 12.27 -0.45 1.15
N VAL A 366 11.15 0.02 1.71
CA VAL A 366 10.35 -0.72 2.69
C VAL A 366 9.56 -1.86 2.05
N CYS A 367 8.87 -1.58 0.92
CA CYS A 367 7.98 -2.56 0.31
C CYS A 367 8.74 -3.74 -0.32
N VAL A 368 9.92 -3.52 -0.91
CA VAL A 368 10.77 -4.62 -1.42
C VAL A 368 11.22 -5.53 -0.27
N LEU A 369 11.65 -4.96 0.85
CA LEU A 369 12.08 -5.76 2.01
C LEU A 369 10.90 -6.55 2.59
N LEU A 370 9.77 -5.89 2.81
CA LEU A 370 8.57 -6.50 3.38
C LEU A 370 7.94 -7.52 2.42
N GLY A 371 7.84 -7.17 1.15
CA GLY A 371 7.11 -7.94 0.14
C GLY A 371 7.89 -9.08 -0.47
N PHE A 372 9.22 -8.98 -0.58
CA PHE A 372 10.04 -9.97 -1.29
C PHE A 372 11.09 -10.63 -0.38
N VAL A 373 11.90 -9.83 0.31
CA VAL A 373 13.04 -10.34 1.08
C VAL A 373 12.57 -11.17 2.28
N LEU A 374 11.66 -10.63 3.10
CA LEU A 374 11.18 -11.33 4.30
C LEU A 374 10.41 -12.61 3.99
N PRO A 375 9.46 -12.66 3.02
CA PRO A 375 8.77 -13.90 2.66
C PRO A 375 9.72 -15.01 2.20
N ALA A 376 10.66 -14.68 1.32
CA ALA A 376 11.65 -15.64 0.83
C ALA A 376 12.59 -16.12 1.95
N ALA A 377 13.04 -15.22 2.83
CA ALA A 377 13.87 -15.58 3.98
C ALA A 377 13.13 -16.49 4.98
N PHE A 378 11.83 -16.21 5.21
CA PHE A 378 11.01 -17.07 6.08
C PHE A 378 10.78 -18.45 5.47
N HIS A 379 10.43 -18.50 4.17
CA HIS A 379 10.23 -19.75 3.45
C HIS A 379 11.50 -20.61 3.45
N LEU A 380 12.65 -20.00 3.14
CA LEU A 380 13.95 -20.67 3.17
C LEU A 380 14.26 -21.27 4.55
N LYS A 381 13.97 -20.53 5.63
CA LYS A 381 14.21 -20.99 7.00
C LYS A 381 13.25 -22.09 7.43
N VAL A 382 11.98 -22.01 7.05
CA VAL A 382 10.92 -22.96 7.43
C VAL A 382 11.04 -24.27 6.68
N MET A 383 11.31 -24.22 5.37
CA MET A 383 11.46 -25.43 4.56
C MET A 383 12.79 -26.14 4.79
N GLY A 384 13.86 -25.41 5.12
CA GLY A 384 15.17 -25.99 5.47
C GLY A 384 15.66 -27.01 4.45
N ALA A 385 15.92 -28.25 4.92
CA ALA A 385 16.40 -29.35 4.08
C ALA A 385 15.33 -29.94 3.13
N ASP A 386 14.05 -29.67 3.38
CA ASP A 386 12.94 -30.17 2.56
C ASP A 386 12.77 -29.37 1.26
N ILE A 387 13.44 -28.21 1.14
CA ILE A 387 13.37 -27.38 -0.06
C ILE A 387 14.15 -28.05 -1.20
N GLY A 388 13.50 -28.26 -2.33
CA GLY A 388 14.18 -28.73 -3.55
C GLY A 388 15.12 -27.67 -4.12
N TRP A 389 16.13 -28.12 -4.89
CA TRP A 389 17.10 -27.21 -5.52
C TRP A 389 16.48 -26.00 -6.26
N PRO A 390 15.40 -26.15 -7.06
CA PRO A 390 14.78 -25.01 -7.72
C PRO A 390 14.18 -23.98 -6.75
N GLY A 391 13.56 -24.46 -5.64
CA GLY A 391 13.02 -23.58 -4.60
C GLY A 391 14.12 -22.82 -3.87
N LEU A 392 15.22 -23.49 -3.52
CA LEU A 392 16.38 -22.86 -2.89
C LEU A 392 16.96 -21.74 -3.77
N VAL A 393 17.17 -22.02 -5.06
CA VAL A 393 17.70 -21.04 -6.01
C VAL A 393 16.73 -19.87 -6.16
N SER A 394 15.41 -20.12 -6.23
CA SER A 394 14.39 -19.09 -6.30
C SER A 394 14.43 -18.18 -5.09
N ASP A 395 14.39 -18.74 -3.88
CA ASP A 395 14.38 -17.93 -2.65
C ASP A 395 15.65 -17.10 -2.47
N VAL A 396 16.82 -17.73 -2.73
CA VAL A 396 18.12 -17.02 -2.66
C VAL A 396 18.21 -15.92 -3.73
N ALA A 397 17.71 -16.17 -4.94
CA ALA A 397 17.66 -15.17 -6.00
C ALA A 397 16.74 -14.00 -5.64
N ILE A 398 15.55 -14.28 -5.08
CA ILE A 398 14.61 -13.24 -4.64
C ILE A 398 15.24 -12.38 -3.52
N ILE A 399 15.90 -12.99 -2.55
CA ILE A 399 16.60 -12.27 -1.47
C ILE A 399 17.71 -11.40 -2.06
N GLY A 400 18.57 -11.97 -2.91
CA GLY A 400 19.71 -11.26 -3.50
C GLY A 400 19.28 -10.10 -4.40
N VAL A 401 18.34 -10.35 -5.30
CA VAL A 401 17.77 -9.32 -6.19
C VAL A 401 17.02 -8.28 -5.37
N GLY A 402 16.20 -8.70 -4.40
CA GLY A 402 15.46 -7.79 -3.52
C GLY A 402 16.38 -6.84 -2.75
N LEU A 403 17.47 -7.35 -2.14
CA LEU A 403 18.45 -6.50 -1.46
C LEU A 403 19.18 -5.55 -2.41
N ALA A 404 19.58 -6.02 -3.60
CA ALA A 404 20.22 -5.18 -4.60
C ALA A 404 19.28 -4.06 -5.08
N LEU A 405 18.01 -4.38 -5.34
CA LEU A 405 16.98 -3.41 -5.73
C LEU A 405 16.66 -2.44 -4.60
N SER A 406 16.61 -2.92 -3.36
CA SER A 406 16.39 -2.06 -2.20
C SER A 406 17.51 -1.02 -2.06
N LEU A 407 18.75 -1.41 -2.20
CA LEU A 407 19.89 -0.50 -2.11
C LEU A 407 19.96 0.48 -3.30
N SER A 408 19.92 -0.05 -4.53
CA SER A 408 20.05 0.76 -5.75
C SER A 408 18.84 1.67 -5.97
N GLY A 409 17.62 1.15 -5.79
CA GLY A 409 16.38 1.91 -5.96
C GLY A 409 16.23 3.00 -4.89
N THR A 410 16.55 2.70 -3.63
CA THR A 410 16.55 3.71 -2.55
C THR A 410 17.55 4.82 -2.85
N TRP A 411 18.77 4.46 -3.26
CA TRP A 411 19.78 5.45 -3.64
C TRP A 411 19.33 6.33 -4.80
N THR A 412 18.81 5.72 -5.86
CA THR A 412 18.34 6.45 -7.06
C THR A 412 17.19 7.39 -6.71
N SER A 413 16.19 6.93 -5.95
CA SER A 413 15.05 7.75 -5.55
C SER A 413 15.45 8.90 -4.62
N LEU A 414 16.33 8.66 -3.65
CA LEU A 414 16.87 9.72 -2.79
C LEU A 414 17.68 10.75 -3.59
N ALA A 415 18.55 10.30 -4.49
CA ALA A 415 19.33 11.19 -5.34
C ALA A 415 18.44 12.09 -6.20
N GLN A 416 17.35 11.55 -6.77
CA GLN A 416 16.36 12.32 -7.53
C GLN A 416 15.62 13.33 -6.66
N MET A 417 15.19 12.96 -5.45
CA MET A 417 14.52 13.87 -4.52
C MET A 417 15.42 15.03 -4.06
N ILE A 418 16.73 14.77 -3.85
CA ILE A 418 17.70 15.77 -3.40
C ILE A 418 18.16 16.68 -4.54
N SER A 419 18.39 16.12 -5.74
CA SER A 419 18.86 16.88 -6.91
C SER A 419 17.83 17.85 -7.45
N GLY A 420 16.56 17.74 -6.99
CA GLY A 420 15.46 18.60 -7.42
C GLY A 420 15.43 18.62 -8.94
N SER A 421 15.12 17.50 -9.61
CA SER A 421 15.10 17.46 -11.06
C SER A 421 14.17 18.54 -11.60
N PRO A 422 14.67 19.53 -12.37
CA PRO A 422 13.83 20.57 -12.94
C PRO A 422 13.17 20.02 -14.20
N ASN A 423 12.21 19.11 -14.04
CA ASN A 423 11.30 18.69 -15.09
C ASN A 423 9.87 18.77 -14.55
N SER A 424 9.50 20.00 -14.20
CA SER A 424 8.11 20.45 -14.06
C SER A 424 7.74 21.28 -15.29
#